data_e7212d4a2caae29cd268bc8dc9dba7e9
#
_entry.id   e7212d4a2caae29cd268bc8dc9dba7e9
#
_cell.length_a   1.000
_cell.length_b   1.000
_cell.length_c   1.000
_cell.angle_alpha   90.00
_cell.angle_beta   90.00
_cell.angle_gamma   90.00
#
_symmetry.space_group_name_H-M   'P 1'
#
loop_
_entity.id
_entity.type
_entity.pdbx_description
1 polymer ?
#
loop_
_entity_poly.entity_id
_entity_poly.type
_entity_poly.pdbx_seq_one_letter_code
_entity_poly.pdbx_strand_id
1 'polypeptide(L)'
;GCGVATASVYWVMFASMLWWVRRARTMRDIRCAERFSGPDFAVLLRLVQLGLPIALALFFEVTLFAVVALLVSPLGIIDVAGHQIALNFSSLMFVLPLSLAAAVTIRVGFRLGQGSTIDAQVSARTGVGVGVCLAVFTAIFTVLMRKQIALLYNDNPEVVTLASHLMLLAAIYQISDSIQVIGSGILRGYKDTRSIFFITFTAYWVLGLPSGYLLALTDMIVPRMGPAGFWCGFIIGLTSAAIMMMLRMRFLQRQPSSIILQRAAR
;
A
#
# COMPACT_ATOMS: atom_id res chain seq x y z
N GLY A 1 5.06 25.75 -10.46
CA GLY A 1 6.16 25.05 -9.76
C GLY A 1 5.99 23.54 -9.66
N CYS A 2 5.03 23.00 -8.87
CA CYS A 2 4.95 21.57 -8.59
C CYS A 2 4.75 20.69 -9.82
N GLY A 3 3.91 21.10 -10.79
CA GLY A 3 3.68 20.32 -12.01
C GLY A 3 4.93 20.16 -12.87
N VAL A 4 5.73 21.24 -12.99
CA VAL A 4 7.01 21.21 -13.73
C VAL A 4 8.01 20.30 -13.01
N ALA A 5 8.10 20.38 -11.68
CA ALA A 5 8.99 19.53 -10.89
C ALA A 5 8.65 18.05 -11.09
N THR A 6 7.36 17.69 -10.98
CA THR A 6 6.88 16.32 -11.18
C THR A 6 7.17 15.82 -12.60
N ALA A 7 6.88 16.64 -13.62
CA ALA A 7 7.18 16.29 -15.01
C ALA A 7 8.68 16.08 -15.23
N SER A 8 9.53 16.96 -14.67
CA SER A 8 10.99 16.83 -14.77
C SER A 8 11.50 15.53 -14.15
N VAL A 9 10.97 15.15 -12.98
CA VAL A 9 11.33 13.88 -12.33
C VAL A 9 10.99 12.69 -13.23
N TYR A 10 9.79 12.65 -13.79
CA TYR A 10 9.40 11.55 -14.70
C TYR A 10 10.26 11.50 -15.98
N TRP A 11 10.60 12.65 -16.55
CA TRP A 11 11.49 12.69 -17.71
C TRP A 11 12.91 12.20 -17.37
N VAL A 12 13.46 12.59 -16.23
CA VAL A 12 14.77 12.11 -15.77
C VAL A 12 14.72 10.61 -15.51
N MET A 13 13.67 10.09 -14.86
CA MET A 13 13.47 8.65 -14.64
C MET A 13 13.39 7.90 -15.98
N PHE A 14 12.62 8.38 -16.94
CA PHE A 14 12.51 7.78 -18.27
C PHE A 14 13.86 7.78 -19.00
N ALA A 15 14.55 8.91 -19.04
CA ALA A 15 15.84 9.03 -19.72
C ALA A 15 16.91 8.13 -19.10
N SER A 16 16.97 8.08 -17.75
CA SER A 16 17.92 7.21 -17.04
C SER A 16 17.64 5.73 -17.27
N MET A 17 16.35 5.34 -17.25
CA MET A 17 15.94 3.96 -17.52
C MET A 17 16.26 3.55 -18.96
N LEU A 18 15.96 4.44 -19.93
CA LEU A 18 16.26 4.22 -21.34
C LEU A 18 17.77 4.10 -21.59
N TRP A 19 18.56 4.98 -20.95
CA TRP A 19 20.01 4.91 -21.00
C TRP A 19 20.54 3.60 -20.41
N TRP A 20 20.02 3.17 -19.25
CA TRP A 20 20.40 1.93 -18.62
C TRP A 20 20.09 0.72 -19.50
N VAL A 21 18.86 0.60 -20.02
CA VAL A 21 18.42 -0.50 -20.89
C VAL A 21 19.30 -0.60 -22.13
N ARG A 22 19.67 0.54 -22.75
CA ARG A 22 20.53 0.57 -23.92
C ARG A 22 21.99 0.20 -23.63
N ARG A 23 22.47 0.46 -22.41
CA ARG A 23 23.90 0.27 -22.04
C ARG A 23 24.16 -1.03 -21.27
N ALA A 24 23.19 -1.58 -20.59
CA ALA A 24 23.34 -2.81 -19.81
C ALA A 24 23.62 -4.01 -20.72
N ARG A 25 24.76 -4.65 -20.50
CA ARG A 25 25.17 -5.85 -21.27
C ARG A 25 24.14 -6.98 -21.15
N THR A 26 23.49 -7.10 -20.01
CA THR A 26 22.45 -8.10 -19.71
C THR A 26 21.17 -7.90 -20.54
N MET A 27 20.93 -6.70 -21.06
CA MET A 27 19.76 -6.36 -21.88
C MET A 27 20.07 -6.43 -23.39
N ARG A 28 21.32 -6.73 -23.76
CA ARG A 28 21.78 -6.74 -25.15
C ARG A 28 21.11 -7.86 -25.97
N ASP A 29 20.75 -8.96 -25.31
CA ASP A 29 20.04 -10.07 -25.93
C ASP A 29 18.52 -9.85 -26.03
N ILE A 30 17.99 -8.89 -25.25
CA ILE A 30 16.60 -8.45 -25.30
C ILE A 30 16.53 -7.22 -26.22
N ARG A 31 16.52 -7.47 -27.54
CA ARG A 31 16.43 -6.41 -28.57
C ARG A 31 15.02 -5.81 -28.60
N CYS A 32 14.67 -5.04 -27.56
CA CYS A 32 13.36 -4.39 -27.43
C CYS A 32 13.03 -3.40 -28.57
N ALA A 33 14.01 -3.02 -29.40
CA ALA A 33 13.85 -1.97 -30.43
C ALA A 33 13.83 -2.47 -31.88
N GLU A 34 14.12 -3.74 -32.15
CA GLU A 34 14.35 -4.19 -33.54
C GLU A 34 13.14 -4.80 -34.26
N ARG A 35 12.06 -5.11 -33.56
CA ARG A 35 10.81 -5.58 -34.19
C ARG A 35 9.60 -4.96 -33.48
N PHE A 36 9.09 -3.89 -34.02
CA PHE A 36 7.71 -3.47 -33.74
C PHE A 36 6.78 -4.50 -34.40
N SER A 37 6.41 -5.52 -33.66
CA SER A 37 5.26 -6.37 -34.01
C SER A 37 3.98 -5.59 -33.68
N GLY A 38 2.95 -5.73 -34.52
CA GLY A 38 1.64 -5.13 -34.25
C GLY A 38 1.09 -5.56 -32.89
N PRO A 39 0.09 -4.84 -32.36
CA PRO A 39 -0.49 -5.13 -31.05
C PRO A 39 -1.11 -6.54 -31.03
N ASP A 40 -0.63 -7.37 -30.12
CA ASP A 40 -1.22 -8.69 -29.86
C ASP A 40 -2.37 -8.53 -28.85
N PHE A 41 -3.61 -8.67 -29.35
CA PHE A 41 -4.81 -8.52 -28.52
C PHE A 41 -4.90 -9.54 -27.39
N ALA A 42 -4.34 -10.74 -27.53
CA ALA A 42 -4.33 -11.76 -26.48
C ALA A 42 -3.42 -11.34 -25.32
N VAL A 43 -2.25 -10.78 -25.63
CA VAL A 43 -1.34 -10.20 -24.63
C VAL A 43 -1.95 -8.98 -23.96
N LEU A 44 -2.57 -8.08 -24.72
CA LEU A 44 -3.26 -6.89 -24.18
C LEU A 44 -4.38 -7.27 -23.23
N LEU A 45 -5.23 -8.24 -23.62
CA LEU A 45 -6.32 -8.72 -22.76
C LEU A 45 -5.78 -9.32 -21.45
N ARG A 46 -4.68 -10.07 -21.51
CA ARG A 46 -4.02 -10.63 -20.32
C ARG A 46 -3.49 -9.52 -19.41
N LEU A 47 -2.87 -8.49 -19.97
CA LEU A 47 -2.39 -7.32 -19.19
C LEU A 47 -3.56 -6.60 -18.52
N VAL A 48 -4.67 -6.41 -19.22
CA VAL A 48 -5.88 -5.80 -18.65
C VAL A 48 -6.46 -6.66 -17.53
N GLN A 49 -6.56 -7.98 -17.71
CA GLN A 49 -7.08 -8.90 -16.70
C GLN A 49 -6.23 -8.94 -15.42
N LEU A 50 -4.93 -8.73 -15.51
CA LEU A 50 -4.05 -8.63 -14.36
C LEU A 50 -4.04 -7.22 -13.76
N GLY A 51 -4.03 -6.20 -14.61
CA GLY A 51 -3.92 -4.80 -14.19
C GLY A 51 -5.20 -4.21 -13.62
N LEU A 52 -6.37 -4.56 -14.20
CA LEU A 52 -7.65 -4.00 -13.77
C LEU A 52 -7.96 -4.26 -12.28
N PRO A 53 -7.81 -5.47 -11.73
CA PRO A 53 -8.02 -5.69 -10.30
C PRO A 53 -7.05 -4.89 -9.42
N ILE A 54 -5.80 -4.69 -9.86
CA ILE A 54 -4.81 -3.89 -9.13
C ILE A 54 -5.23 -2.41 -9.15
N ALA A 55 -5.62 -1.90 -10.32
CA ALA A 55 -6.08 -0.52 -10.47
C ALA A 55 -7.33 -0.23 -9.63
N LEU A 56 -8.30 -1.16 -9.63
CA LEU A 56 -9.50 -1.04 -8.80
C LEU A 56 -9.18 -1.10 -7.30
N ALA A 57 -8.25 -1.95 -6.87
CA ALA A 57 -7.82 -1.99 -5.48
C ALA A 57 -7.21 -0.65 -5.04
N LEU A 58 -6.30 -0.07 -5.85
CA LEU A 58 -5.73 1.26 -5.61
C LEU A 58 -6.81 2.36 -5.64
N PHE A 59 -7.76 2.28 -6.57
CA PHE A 59 -8.87 3.23 -6.63
C PHE A 59 -9.69 3.21 -5.33
N PHE A 60 -10.04 2.04 -4.81
CA PHE A 60 -10.77 1.93 -3.54
C PHE A 60 -9.94 2.41 -2.34
N GLU A 61 -8.64 2.21 -2.35
CA GLU A 61 -7.75 2.69 -1.31
C GLU A 61 -7.68 4.23 -1.31
N VAL A 62 -7.40 4.84 -2.46
CA VAL A 62 -7.31 6.31 -2.58
C VAL A 62 -8.66 6.98 -2.30
N THR A 63 -9.75 6.43 -2.82
CA THR A 63 -11.10 6.98 -2.59
C THR A 63 -11.56 6.86 -1.14
N LEU A 64 -11.13 5.83 -0.39
CA LEU A 64 -11.38 5.74 1.04
C LEU A 64 -10.81 6.98 1.78
N PHE A 65 -9.53 7.30 1.55
CA PHE A 65 -8.91 8.48 2.19
C PHE A 65 -9.58 9.77 1.76
N ALA A 66 -9.95 9.92 0.48
CA ALA A 66 -10.67 11.08 -0.02
C ALA A 66 -12.06 11.23 0.62
N VAL A 67 -12.83 10.15 0.75
CA VAL A 67 -14.14 10.17 1.41
C VAL A 67 -14.00 10.53 2.88
N VAL A 68 -13.04 9.97 3.59
CA VAL A 68 -12.80 10.32 5.00
C VAL A 68 -12.40 11.80 5.14
N ALA A 69 -11.56 12.32 4.27
CA ALA A 69 -11.21 13.76 4.29
C ALA A 69 -12.45 14.65 4.09
N LEU A 70 -13.39 14.27 3.22
CA LEU A 70 -14.66 14.95 3.05
C LEU A 70 -15.56 14.83 4.28
N LEU A 71 -15.60 13.70 4.96
CA LEU A 71 -16.39 13.49 6.17
C LEU A 71 -15.80 14.21 7.40
N VAL A 72 -14.50 14.45 7.43
CA VAL A 72 -13.84 15.25 8.47
C VAL A 72 -14.05 16.74 8.25
N SER A 73 -14.25 17.19 7.01
CA SER A 73 -14.39 18.63 6.66
C SER A 73 -15.44 19.40 7.49
N PRO A 74 -16.65 18.86 7.79
CA PRO A 74 -17.65 19.57 8.60
C PRO A 74 -17.31 19.68 10.10
N LEU A 75 -16.31 18.92 10.60
CA LEU A 75 -15.96 18.89 12.03
C LEU A 75 -15.26 20.18 12.49
N GLY A 76 -14.57 20.88 11.59
CA GLY A 76 -13.92 22.15 11.86
C GLY A 76 -12.51 22.26 11.33
N ILE A 77 -11.97 23.48 11.31
CA ILE A 77 -10.65 23.77 10.75
C ILE A 77 -9.52 23.05 11.51
N ILE A 78 -9.64 22.97 12.84
CA ILE A 78 -8.65 22.31 13.70
C ILE A 78 -8.61 20.81 13.41
N ASP A 79 -9.79 20.20 13.29
CA ASP A 79 -9.93 18.76 13.00
C ASP A 79 -9.36 18.40 11.63
N VAL A 80 -9.67 19.19 10.62
CA VAL A 80 -9.13 19.04 9.26
C VAL A 80 -7.61 19.19 9.25
N ALA A 81 -7.09 20.24 9.92
CA ALA A 81 -5.64 20.48 9.97
C ALA A 81 -4.89 19.35 10.70
N GLY A 82 -5.38 18.91 11.86
CA GLY A 82 -4.77 17.81 12.61
C GLY A 82 -4.80 16.48 11.85
N HIS A 83 -5.94 16.18 11.21
CA HIS A 83 -6.08 14.99 10.35
C HIS A 83 -5.12 15.04 9.16
N GLN A 84 -5.02 16.20 8.49
CA GLN A 84 -4.15 16.36 7.32
C GLN A 84 -2.65 16.23 7.65
N ILE A 85 -2.23 16.74 8.81
CA ILE A 85 -0.86 16.58 9.32
C ILE A 85 -0.55 15.09 9.52
N ALA A 86 -1.43 14.37 10.20
CA ALA A 86 -1.25 12.94 10.46
C ALA A 86 -1.23 12.12 9.15
N LEU A 87 -2.10 12.44 8.17
CA LEU A 87 -2.11 11.79 6.85
C LEU A 87 -0.84 12.07 6.06
N ASN A 88 -0.38 13.31 5.99
CA ASN A 88 0.83 13.67 5.25
C ASN A 88 2.06 12.93 5.79
N PHE A 89 2.20 12.91 7.11
CA PHE A 89 3.29 12.19 7.75
C PHE A 89 3.19 10.68 7.52
N SER A 90 1.99 10.09 7.66
CA SER A 90 1.76 8.66 7.38
C SER A 90 2.07 8.30 5.93
N SER A 91 1.72 9.15 4.98
CA SER A 91 2.04 8.97 3.55
C SER A 91 3.54 8.97 3.29
N LEU A 92 4.31 9.81 4.01
CA LEU A 92 5.77 9.81 3.92
C LEU A 92 6.35 8.48 4.44
N MET A 93 5.87 8.00 5.58
CA MET A 93 6.32 6.73 6.16
C MET A 93 5.92 5.52 5.29
N PHE A 94 4.78 5.59 4.59
CA PHE A 94 4.28 4.54 3.70
C PHE A 94 5.21 4.23 2.52
N VAL A 95 6.05 5.16 2.08
CA VAL A 95 7.01 4.93 0.99
C VAL A 95 7.96 3.78 1.29
N LEU A 96 8.31 3.58 2.56
CA LEU A 96 9.23 2.52 3.00
C LEU A 96 8.63 1.12 2.78
N PRO A 97 7.47 0.76 3.36
CA PRO A 97 6.85 -0.54 3.13
C PRO A 97 6.41 -0.72 1.66
N LEU A 98 6.02 0.34 0.95
CA LEU A 98 5.69 0.28 -0.47
C LEU A 98 6.90 -0.15 -1.31
N SER A 99 8.07 0.42 -1.05
CA SER A 99 9.32 0.07 -1.74
C SER A 99 9.71 -1.39 -1.47
N LEU A 100 9.56 -1.83 -0.21
CA LEU A 100 9.80 -3.22 0.17
C LEU A 100 8.80 -4.17 -0.51
N ALA A 101 7.54 -3.81 -0.59
CA ALA A 101 6.51 -4.59 -1.29
C ALA A 101 6.84 -4.77 -2.78
N ALA A 102 7.35 -3.72 -3.44
CA ALA A 102 7.80 -3.81 -4.83
C ALA A 102 8.98 -4.79 -4.97
N ALA A 103 9.98 -4.70 -4.10
CA ALA A 103 11.12 -5.62 -4.08
C ALA A 103 10.70 -7.08 -3.85
N VAL A 104 9.78 -7.30 -2.91
CA VAL A 104 9.23 -8.64 -2.61
C VAL A 104 8.43 -9.18 -3.79
N THR A 105 7.62 -8.35 -4.46
CA THR A 105 6.88 -8.73 -5.67
C THR A 105 7.82 -9.27 -6.75
N ILE A 106 8.88 -8.52 -7.04
CA ILE A 106 9.89 -8.91 -8.05
C ILE A 106 10.58 -10.20 -7.63
N ARG A 107 11.01 -10.31 -6.38
CA ARG A 107 11.75 -11.48 -5.89
C ARG A 107 10.91 -12.73 -5.90
N VAL A 108 9.65 -12.67 -5.44
CA VAL A 108 8.71 -13.80 -5.46
C VAL A 108 8.42 -14.22 -6.90
N GLY A 109 8.10 -13.27 -7.79
CA GLY A 109 7.84 -13.55 -9.21
C GLY A 109 9.03 -14.18 -9.91
N PHE A 110 10.25 -13.68 -9.65
CA PHE A 110 11.48 -14.24 -10.21
C PHE A 110 11.71 -15.69 -9.76
N ARG A 111 11.55 -16.01 -8.46
CA ARG A 111 11.70 -17.36 -7.95
C ARG A 111 10.66 -18.33 -8.51
N LEU A 112 9.42 -17.88 -8.66
CA LEU A 112 8.38 -18.68 -9.32
C LEU A 112 8.70 -18.91 -10.80
N GLY A 113 9.24 -17.90 -11.50
CA GLY A 113 9.71 -18.05 -12.89
C GLY A 113 10.86 -19.04 -13.04
N GLN A 114 11.70 -19.23 -12.01
CA GLN A 114 12.73 -20.25 -11.94
C GLN A 114 12.19 -21.66 -11.57
N GLY A 115 10.89 -21.80 -11.31
CA GLY A 115 10.28 -23.07 -10.88
C GLY A 115 10.45 -23.38 -9.38
N SER A 116 11.07 -22.48 -8.58
CA SER A 116 11.32 -22.71 -7.15
C SER A 116 10.21 -22.10 -6.28
N THR A 117 9.24 -22.92 -5.90
CA THR A 117 8.16 -22.52 -4.98
C THR A 117 8.67 -22.33 -3.54
N ILE A 118 9.68 -23.09 -3.12
CA ILE A 118 10.27 -23.01 -1.78
C ILE A 118 10.98 -21.67 -1.61
N ASP A 119 11.82 -21.27 -2.56
CA ASP A 119 12.52 -19.99 -2.50
C ASP A 119 11.56 -18.79 -2.58
N ALA A 120 10.46 -18.94 -3.32
CA ALA A 120 9.40 -17.92 -3.35
C ALA A 120 8.74 -17.78 -1.98
N GLN A 121 8.48 -18.89 -1.26
CA GLN A 121 7.93 -18.84 0.10
C GLN A 121 8.92 -18.22 1.09
N VAL A 122 10.20 -18.57 1.01
CA VAL A 122 11.25 -17.96 1.86
C VAL A 122 11.32 -16.46 1.60
N SER A 123 11.34 -16.03 0.32
CA SER A 123 11.36 -14.62 -0.04
C SER A 123 10.13 -13.86 0.50
N ALA A 124 8.95 -14.47 0.42
CA ALA A 124 7.72 -13.89 0.96
C ALA A 124 7.77 -13.74 2.49
N ARG A 125 8.19 -14.77 3.22
CA ARG A 125 8.30 -14.74 4.70
C ARG A 125 9.34 -13.74 5.17
N THR A 126 10.50 -13.72 4.52
CA THR A 126 11.56 -12.72 4.81
C THR A 126 11.04 -11.31 4.57
N GLY A 127 10.33 -11.08 3.45
CA GLY A 127 9.72 -9.78 3.16
C GLY A 127 8.74 -9.32 4.24
N VAL A 128 7.87 -10.21 4.73
CA VAL A 128 6.96 -9.89 5.85
C VAL A 128 7.74 -9.60 7.13
N GLY A 129 8.75 -10.42 7.46
CA GLY A 129 9.57 -10.22 8.66
C GLY A 129 10.31 -8.87 8.65
N VAL A 130 10.98 -8.55 7.54
CA VAL A 130 11.65 -7.24 7.38
C VAL A 130 10.65 -6.09 7.45
N GLY A 131 9.47 -6.26 6.82
CA GLY A 131 8.42 -5.25 6.85
C GLY A 131 7.86 -4.99 8.24
N VAL A 132 7.64 -6.03 9.04
CA VAL A 132 7.21 -5.87 10.43
C VAL A 132 8.28 -5.16 11.26
N CYS A 133 9.55 -5.53 11.13
CA CYS A 133 10.64 -4.84 11.81
C CYS A 133 10.70 -3.35 11.43
N LEU A 134 10.58 -3.05 10.14
CA LEU A 134 10.56 -1.68 9.63
C LEU A 134 9.34 -0.90 10.17
N ALA A 135 8.15 -1.51 10.16
CA ALA A 135 6.95 -0.90 10.67
C ALA A 135 7.01 -0.60 12.17
N VAL A 136 7.55 -1.53 12.96
CA VAL A 136 7.77 -1.31 14.39
C VAL A 136 8.75 -0.16 14.63
N PHE A 137 9.85 -0.11 13.86
CA PHE A 137 10.81 0.99 13.92
C PHE A 137 10.16 2.35 13.60
N THR A 138 9.40 2.44 12.49
CA THR A 138 8.71 3.68 12.11
C THR A 138 7.60 4.05 13.10
N ALA A 139 6.89 3.08 13.67
CA ALA A 139 5.89 3.32 14.69
C ALA A 139 6.50 3.88 15.97
N ILE A 140 7.61 3.31 16.46
CA ILE A 140 8.35 3.82 17.63
C ILE A 140 8.85 5.25 17.34
N PHE A 141 9.44 5.48 16.17
CA PHE A 141 9.88 6.82 15.74
C PHE A 141 8.73 7.83 15.76
N THR A 142 7.56 7.44 15.20
CA THR A 142 6.35 8.27 15.18
C THR A 142 5.89 8.62 16.58
N VAL A 143 5.82 7.64 17.51
CA VAL A 143 5.40 7.86 18.89
C VAL A 143 6.34 8.81 19.63
N LEU A 144 7.66 8.62 19.49
CA LEU A 144 8.66 9.44 20.17
C LEU A 144 8.68 10.89 19.65
N MET A 145 8.55 11.05 18.32
CA MET A 145 8.72 12.35 17.65
C MET A 145 7.40 13.05 17.33
N ARG A 146 6.24 12.51 17.73
CA ARG A 146 4.90 13.01 17.35
C ARG A 146 4.68 14.49 17.55
N LYS A 147 5.14 15.06 18.69
CA LYS A 147 5.00 16.48 18.99
C LYS A 147 5.90 17.33 18.12
N GLN A 148 7.16 16.95 17.98
CA GLN A 148 8.13 17.64 17.14
C GLN A 148 7.70 17.62 15.67
N ILE A 149 7.19 16.48 15.19
CA ILE A 149 6.65 16.37 13.83
C ILE A 149 5.45 17.28 13.65
N ALA A 150 4.49 17.29 14.58
CA ALA A 150 3.32 18.16 14.49
C ALA A 150 3.71 19.65 14.48
N LEU A 151 4.69 20.07 15.28
CA LEU A 151 5.23 21.44 15.31
C LEU A 151 5.92 21.84 14.00
N LEU A 152 6.46 20.90 13.21
CA LEU A 152 7.02 21.23 11.88
C LEU A 152 5.94 21.65 10.87
N TYR A 153 4.70 21.24 11.09
CA TYR A 153 3.58 21.53 10.18
C TYR A 153 2.73 22.72 10.63
N ASN A 154 2.59 22.96 11.93
CA ASN A 154 1.70 24.00 12.45
C ASN A 154 2.14 24.47 13.86
N ASP A 155 1.99 25.79 14.13
CA ASP A 155 2.32 26.41 15.41
C ASP A 155 1.11 26.53 16.36
N ASN A 156 -0.11 26.28 15.88
CA ASN A 156 -1.32 26.35 16.70
C ASN A 156 -1.34 25.21 17.73
N PRO A 157 -1.37 25.49 19.05
CA PRO A 157 -1.31 24.48 20.10
C PRO A 157 -2.43 23.44 20.03
N GLU A 158 -3.64 23.84 19.62
CA GLU A 158 -4.80 22.95 19.51
C GLU A 158 -4.60 21.95 18.38
N VAL A 159 -4.14 22.41 17.21
CA VAL A 159 -3.84 21.58 16.04
C VAL A 159 -2.70 20.61 16.35
N VAL A 160 -1.62 21.10 16.99
CA VAL A 160 -0.46 20.28 17.39
C VAL A 160 -0.87 19.19 18.38
N THR A 161 -1.71 19.53 19.35
CA THR A 161 -2.21 18.56 20.33
C THR A 161 -3.03 17.49 19.66
N LEU A 162 -3.99 17.86 18.81
CA LEU A 162 -4.82 16.91 18.07
C LEU A 162 -3.97 16.04 17.14
N ALA A 163 -3.11 16.64 16.32
CA ALA A 163 -2.24 15.92 15.41
C ALA A 163 -1.34 14.92 16.16
N SER A 164 -0.78 15.31 17.30
CA SER A 164 0.05 14.42 18.11
C SER A 164 -0.73 13.24 18.70
N HIS A 165 -2.01 13.40 19.01
CA HIS A 165 -2.89 12.29 19.41
C HIS A 165 -3.22 11.37 18.24
N LEU A 166 -3.56 11.93 17.07
CA LEU A 166 -3.82 11.14 15.86
C LEU A 166 -2.59 10.36 15.41
N MET A 167 -1.39 10.87 15.63
CA MET A 167 -0.14 10.16 15.34
C MET A 167 0.09 8.92 16.22
N LEU A 168 -0.52 8.83 17.41
CA LEU A 168 -0.51 7.57 18.17
C LEU A 168 -1.32 6.49 17.47
N LEU A 169 -2.48 6.85 16.93
CA LEU A 169 -3.29 5.94 16.11
C LEU A 169 -2.57 5.61 14.80
N ALA A 170 -1.90 6.61 14.20
CA ALA A 170 -1.09 6.42 13.01
C ALA A 170 0.08 5.45 13.23
N ALA A 171 0.68 5.38 14.40
CA ALA A 171 1.73 4.42 14.70
C ALA A 171 1.20 2.96 14.69
N ILE A 172 -0.01 2.73 15.21
CA ILE A 172 -0.67 1.42 15.13
C ILE A 172 -1.07 1.10 13.68
N TYR A 173 -1.65 2.08 12.99
CA TYR A 173 -2.01 2.03 11.59
C TYR A 173 -0.82 1.59 10.71
N GLN A 174 0.38 2.17 10.89
CA GLN A 174 1.59 1.88 10.12
C GLN A 174 1.99 0.39 10.16
N ILE A 175 1.77 -0.30 11.28
CA ILE A 175 2.07 -1.73 11.41
C ILE A 175 1.13 -2.55 10.53
N SER A 176 -0.17 -2.29 10.62
CA SER A 176 -1.18 -2.98 9.82
C SER A 176 -1.02 -2.69 8.32
N ASP A 177 -0.74 -1.44 7.98
CA ASP A 177 -0.52 -0.95 6.63
C ASP A 177 0.71 -1.62 5.97
N SER A 178 1.82 -1.70 6.69
CA SER A 178 3.03 -2.38 6.21
C SER A 178 2.76 -3.86 5.89
N ILE A 179 2.07 -4.58 6.77
CA ILE A 179 1.74 -6.01 6.55
C ILE A 179 0.80 -6.14 5.35
N GLN A 180 -0.19 -5.26 5.22
CA GLN A 180 -1.16 -5.25 4.13
C GLN A 180 -0.46 -5.00 2.78
N VAL A 181 0.36 -3.95 2.66
CA VAL A 181 1.00 -3.60 1.39
C VAL A 181 2.02 -4.65 0.94
N ILE A 182 2.79 -5.23 1.88
CA ILE A 182 3.72 -6.32 1.59
C ILE A 182 2.95 -7.59 1.19
N GLY A 183 1.86 -7.91 1.90
CA GLY A 183 0.95 -9.00 1.54
C GLY A 183 0.39 -8.86 0.14
N SER A 184 -0.06 -7.66 -0.22
CA SER A 184 -0.48 -7.30 -1.59
C SER A 184 0.66 -7.51 -2.60
N GLY A 185 1.89 -7.09 -2.27
CA GLY A 185 3.07 -7.31 -3.10
C GLY A 185 3.37 -8.80 -3.34
N ILE A 186 3.28 -9.62 -2.29
CA ILE A 186 3.44 -11.07 -2.40
C ILE A 186 2.38 -11.67 -3.32
N LEU A 187 1.10 -11.34 -3.11
CA LEU A 187 0.01 -11.85 -3.95
C LEU A 187 0.16 -11.42 -5.42
N ARG A 188 0.67 -10.21 -5.68
CA ARG A 188 1.05 -9.77 -7.05
C ARG A 188 2.14 -10.68 -7.63
N GLY A 189 3.17 -11.01 -6.85
CA GLY A 189 4.21 -11.96 -7.26
C GLY A 189 3.67 -13.34 -7.62
N TYR A 190 2.63 -13.81 -6.93
CA TYR A 190 1.88 -15.03 -7.24
C TYR A 190 0.85 -14.87 -8.37
N LYS A 191 0.71 -13.68 -8.97
CA LYS A 191 -0.33 -13.30 -9.95
C LYS A 191 -1.76 -13.49 -9.44
N ASP A 192 -1.99 -13.45 -8.13
CA ASP A 192 -3.32 -13.55 -7.51
C ASP A 192 -3.93 -12.17 -7.25
N THR A 193 -4.03 -11.36 -8.31
CA THR A 193 -4.47 -9.97 -8.24
C THR A 193 -5.96 -9.81 -7.91
N ARG A 194 -6.79 -10.79 -8.33
CA ARG A 194 -8.23 -10.77 -8.03
C ARG A 194 -8.51 -10.83 -6.53
N SER A 195 -7.74 -11.65 -5.79
CA SER A 195 -7.90 -11.72 -4.33
C SER A 195 -7.57 -10.40 -3.65
N ILE A 196 -6.57 -9.66 -4.15
CA ILE A 196 -6.22 -8.34 -3.63
C ILE A 196 -7.42 -7.39 -3.72
N PHE A 197 -8.06 -7.33 -4.88
CA PHE A 197 -9.24 -6.49 -5.10
C PHE A 197 -10.37 -6.79 -4.10
N PHE A 198 -10.78 -8.06 -3.97
CA PHE A 198 -11.88 -8.43 -3.06
C PHE A 198 -11.53 -8.18 -1.60
N ILE A 199 -10.30 -8.48 -1.20
CA ILE A 199 -9.82 -8.23 0.17
C ILE A 199 -9.82 -6.72 0.46
N THR A 200 -9.26 -5.90 -0.42
CA THR A 200 -9.19 -4.45 -0.25
C THR A 200 -10.59 -3.83 -0.20
N PHE A 201 -11.46 -4.21 -1.12
CA PHE A 201 -12.85 -3.74 -1.12
C PHE A 201 -13.56 -4.08 0.20
N THR A 202 -13.55 -5.34 0.60
CA THR A 202 -14.23 -5.77 1.82
C THR A 202 -13.64 -5.11 3.06
N ALA A 203 -12.32 -5.07 3.18
CA ALA A 203 -11.64 -4.52 4.35
C ALA A 203 -11.88 -3.01 4.50
N TYR A 204 -11.83 -2.27 3.42
CA TYR A 204 -11.88 -0.81 3.47
C TYR A 204 -13.32 -0.28 3.42
N TRP A 205 -14.14 -0.78 2.51
CA TRP A 205 -15.48 -0.25 2.27
C TRP A 205 -16.57 -0.90 3.10
N VAL A 206 -16.40 -2.19 3.46
CA VAL A 206 -17.41 -2.90 4.26
C VAL A 206 -17.07 -2.86 5.76
N LEU A 207 -15.78 -2.93 6.12
CA LEU A 207 -15.36 -2.94 7.54
C LEU A 207 -14.82 -1.58 7.99
N GLY A 208 -13.84 -1.00 7.26
CA GLY A 208 -13.12 0.20 7.68
C GLY A 208 -13.97 1.46 7.69
N LEU A 209 -14.58 1.79 6.55
CA LEU A 209 -15.38 3.02 6.42
C LEU A 209 -16.61 3.03 7.33
N PRO A 210 -17.46 1.98 7.39
CA PRO A 210 -18.61 1.98 8.27
C PRO A 210 -18.23 2.04 9.76
N SER A 211 -17.21 1.29 10.19
CA SER A 211 -16.75 1.37 11.58
C SER A 211 -16.18 2.74 11.92
N GLY A 212 -15.40 3.35 11.00
CA GLY A 212 -14.89 4.71 11.16
C GLY A 212 -16.02 5.74 11.25
N TYR A 213 -17.03 5.64 10.39
CA TYR A 213 -18.19 6.51 10.42
C TYR A 213 -18.98 6.41 11.74
N LEU A 214 -19.23 5.19 12.20
CA LEU A 214 -19.92 4.94 13.46
C LEU A 214 -19.17 5.51 14.68
N LEU A 215 -17.86 5.34 14.73
CA LEU A 215 -17.03 5.84 15.84
C LEU A 215 -16.80 7.35 15.79
N ALA A 216 -16.70 7.94 14.59
CA ALA A 216 -16.37 9.34 14.43
C ALA A 216 -17.58 10.26 14.58
N LEU A 217 -18.73 9.91 14.01
CA LEU A 217 -19.85 10.81 13.80
C LEU A 217 -21.13 10.42 14.55
N THR A 218 -21.19 9.23 15.16
CA THR A 218 -22.38 8.77 15.89
C THR A 218 -22.06 8.49 17.35
N ASP A 219 -23.08 8.56 18.20
CA ASP A 219 -23.00 8.23 19.64
C ASP A 219 -23.53 6.81 19.93
N MET A 220 -23.60 5.93 18.89
CA MET A 220 -24.24 4.62 19.03
C MET A 220 -23.43 3.61 19.84
N ILE A 221 -22.09 3.67 19.75
CA ILE A 221 -21.19 2.70 20.39
C ILE A 221 -20.37 3.38 21.50
N VAL A 222 -19.83 4.56 21.18
CA VAL A 222 -19.03 5.41 22.06
C VAL A 222 -19.38 6.87 21.79
N PRO A 223 -19.12 7.81 22.71
CA PRO A 223 -19.23 9.23 22.40
C PRO A 223 -18.41 9.59 21.16
N ARG A 224 -18.89 10.51 20.34
CA ARG A 224 -18.25 10.92 19.07
C ARG A 224 -16.77 11.21 19.24
N MET A 225 -15.96 10.45 18.53
CA MET A 225 -14.50 10.59 18.59
C MET A 225 -13.92 11.57 17.58
N GLY A 226 -14.76 12.14 16.69
CA GLY A 226 -14.29 13.01 15.62
C GLY A 226 -13.25 12.34 14.71
N PRO A 227 -12.16 13.05 14.32
CA PRO A 227 -11.14 12.48 13.44
C PRO A 227 -10.51 11.18 13.96
N ALA A 228 -10.38 11.01 15.28
CA ALA A 228 -9.83 9.80 15.89
C ALA A 228 -10.67 8.55 15.57
N GLY A 229 -12.00 8.69 15.48
CA GLY A 229 -12.89 7.58 15.08
C GLY A 229 -12.61 7.07 13.67
N PHE A 230 -12.31 7.95 12.72
CA PHE A 230 -11.90 7.54 11.37
C PHE A 230 -10.54 6.83 11.37
N TRP A 231 -9.59 7.25 12.19
CA TRP A 231 -8.31 6.54 12.34
C TRP A 231 -8.48 5.15 12.93
N CYS A 232 -9.39 4.99 13.90
CA CYS A 232 -9.78 3.65 14.39
C CYS A 232 -10.38 2.80 13.25
N GLY A 233 -11.24 3.40 12.41
CA GLY A 233 -11.77 2.74 11.21
C GLY A 233 -10.68 2.30 10.23
N PHE A 234 -9.68 3.14 9.97
CA PHE A 234 -8.51 2.77 9.16
C PHE A 234 -7.75 1.59 9.77
N ILE A 235 -7.51 1.60 11.07
CA ILE A 235 -6.84 0.48 11.77
C ILE A 235 -7.64 -0.81 11.60
N ILE A 236 -8.95 -0.78 11.81
CA ILE A 236 -9.84 -1.94 11.63
C ILE A 236 -9.78 -2.45 10.19
N GLY A 237 -9.92 -1.56 9.22
CA GLY A 237 -9.87 -1.90 7.80
C GLY A 237 -8.54 -2.52 7.40
N LEU A 238 -7.42 -1.84 7.69
CA LEU A 238 -6.09 -2.32 7.31
C LEU A 238 -5.67 -3.59 8.05
N THR A 239 -6.02 -3.72 9.32
CA THR A 239 -5.74 -4.95 10.08
C THR A 239 -6.53 -6.13 9.50
N SER A 240 -7.79 -5.91 9.14
CA SER A 240 -8.61 -6.93 8.46
C SER A 240 -8.02 -7.30 7.10
N ALA A 241 -7.58 -6.33 6.30
CA ALA A 241 -6.90 -6.56 5.03
C ALA A 241 -5.60 -7.36 5.22
N ALA A 242 -4.77 -6.96 6.18
CA ALA A 242 -3.51 -7.64 6.51
C ALA A 242 -3.75 -9.11 6.88
N ILE A 243 -4.72 -9.37 7.76
CA ILE A 243 -5.09 -10.75 8.15
C ILE A 243 -5.55 -11.54 6.94
N MET A 244 -6.50 -11.02 6.15
CA MET A 244 -7.03 -11.71 4.97
C MET A 244 -5.94 -11.98 3.93
N MET A 245 -5.02 -11.03 3.70
CA MET A 245 -3.89 -11.23 2.76
C MET A 245 -2.91 -12.28 3.27
N MET A 246 -2.60 -12.30 4.58
CA MET A 246 -1.74 -13.34 5.16
C MET A 246 -2.39 -14.72 5.11
N LEU A 247 -3.68 -14.83 5.36
CA LEU A 247 -4.43 -16.08 5.22
C LEU A 247 -4.45 -16.55 3.77
N ARG A 248 -4.69 -15.64 2.82
CA ARG A 248 -4.66 -15.96 1.39
C ARG A 248 -3.27 -16.41 0.92
N MET A 249 -2.22 -15.72 1.36
CA MET A 249 -0.84 -16.12 1.10
C MET A 249 -0.57 -17.55 1.61
N ARG A 250 -0.93 -17.83 2.87
CA ARG A 250 -0.76 -19.17 3.45
C ARG A 250 -1.54 -20.24 2.68
N PHE A 251 -2.76 -19.93 2.26
CA PHE A 251 -3.57 -20.84 1.44
C PHE A 251 -2.89 -21.16 0.11
N LEU A 252 -2.36 -20.14 -0.60
CA LEU A 252 -1.64 -20.34 -1.84
C LEU A 252 -0.37 -21.18 -1.65
N GLN A 253 0.39 -20.92 -0.59
CA GLN A 253 1.64 -21.62 -0.28
C GLN A 253 1.45 -23.09 0.12
N ARG A 254 0.24 -23.49 0.54
CA ARG A 254 -0.11 -24.87 0.85
C ARG A 254 -0.54 -25.69 -0.37
N GLN A 255 -0.75 -25.05 -1.52
CA GLN A 255 -1.13 -25.74 -2.75
C GLN A 255 0.07 -26.54 -3.32
N PRO A 256 -0.17 -27.62 -4.07
CA PRO A 256 0.86 -28.35 -4.80
C PRO A 256 1.69 -27.40 -5.69
N SER A 257 3.00 -27.64 -5.75
CA SER A 257 3.92 -26.82 -6.54
C SER A 257 3.52 -26.70 -8.01
N SER A 258 2.97 -27.78 -8.59
CA SER A 258 2.48 -27.79 -9.97
C SER A 258 1.36 -26.76 -10.21
N ILE A 259 0.41 -26.62 -9.26
CA ILE A 259 -0.70 -25.66 -9.36
C ILE A 259 -0.18 -24.22 -9.22
N ILE A 260 0.75 -23.99 -8.28
CA ILE A 260 1.38 -22.68 -8.07
C ILE A 260 2.11 -22.26 -9.35
N LEU A 261 2.93 -23.13 -9.94
CA LEU A 261 3.71 -22.83 -11.14
C LEU A 261 2.82 -22.63 -12.38
N GLN A 262 1.77 -23.43 -12.56
CA GLN A 262 0.82 -23.23 -13.64
C GLN A 262 0.12 -21.86 -13.53
N ARG A 263 -0.23 -21.42 -12.33
CA ARG A 263 -0.80 -20.08 -12.11
C ARG A 263 0.21 -18.98 -12.42
N ALA A 264 1.46 -19.15 -12.02
CA ALA A 264 2.53 -18.20 -12.29
C ALA A 264 2.90 -18.13 -13.79
N ALA A 265 2.68 -19.19 -14.55
CA ALA A 265 2.93 -19.23 -15.99
C ALA A 265 1.81 -18.58 -16.83
N ARG A 266 0.58 -18.53 -16.32
CA ARG A 266 -0.56 -17.81 -16.94
C ARG A 266 -0.40 -16.30 -16.84
#